data_f97e138a5275d0fece96cf7ae455e0a3
#
_entry.id   f97e138a5275d0fece96cf7ae455e0a3
#
_cell.length_a   1.000
_cell.length_b   1.000
_cell.length_c   1.000
_cell.angle_alpha   90.00
_cell.angle_beta   90.00
_cell.angle_gamma   90.00
#
_symmetry.space_group_name_H-M   'P 1'
#
loop_
_entity.id
_entity.type
_entity.pdbx_description
1 polymer ?
#
loop_
_entity_poly.entity_id
_entity_poly.type
_entity_poly.pdbx_seq_one_letter_code
_entity_poly.pdbx_strand_id
1 'polypeptide(L)'
;MYKQLTSEQRYTISVLLQKKCTRNEIAKAIGVSNSTITRELRRNSSTRGVYKWDKAQRLAEKRKHQVPGNRSIKTFLRDMAIDLLKRNQWSPEQISGHLARKGYKISHETIYAIIRKDKYENRGSLYKHCRHRLKHRHRPVGKRVIIPDRTSIHQRPPEADGKRFGDFEMDTIMGNNNQGAILTMVERSTNMLFMRKLRHGKDAEELARTAILLLAPYKGFIKTITTDNGTEFCNHKAIAMGLDTTVYFTDPYSSWQKGAIENANGLIRQYIPKSTPMEEFFNYLL
;
A
#
# COMPACT_ATOMS: atom_id res chain seq x y z
N MET A 1 -26.24 17.72 -18.19
CA MET A 1 -25.09 17.95 -17.30
C MET A 1 -24.84 19.48 -17.25
N TYR A 2 -24.79 20.11 -16.08
CA TYR A 2 -24.55 21.54 -15.93
C TYR A 2 -23.09 21.87 -16.29
N LYS A 3 -22.85 22.67 -17.34
CA LYS A 3 -21.52 23.15 -17.69
C LYS A 3 -21.34 24.56 -17.15
N GLN A 4 -20.23 24.84 -16.48
CA GLN A 4 -19.86 26.18 -16.06
C GLN A 4 -19.38 27.00 -17.27
N LEU A 5 -19.56 28.30 -17.21
CA LEU A 5 -19.05 29.21 -18.25
C LEU A 5 -17.53 29.15 -18.34
N THR A 6 -17.00 29.13 -19.55
CA THR A 6 -15.55 29.20 -19.83
C THR A 6 -15.01 30.61 -19.67
N SER A 7 -13.69 30.77 -19.64
CA SER A 7 -13.02 32.08 -19.65
C SER A 7 -13.39 32.89 -20.89
N GLU A 8 -13.43 32.24 -22.06
CA GLU A 8 -13.79 32.83 -23.33
C GLU A 8 -15.24 33.33 -23.34
N GLN A 9 -16.16 32.51 -22.80
CA GLN A 9 -17.57 32.95 -22.69
C GLN A 9 -17.71 34.15 -21.75
N ARG A 10 -16.94 34.24 -20.67
CA ARG A 10 -16.91 35.41 -19.78
C ARG A 10 -16.35 36.64 -20.46
N TYR A 11 -15.31 36.47 -21.28
CA TYR A 11 -14.77 37.55 -22.11
C TYR A 11 -15.82 38.08 -23.09
N THR A 12 -16.50 37.20 -23.82
CA THR A 12 -17.59 37.55 -24.75
C THR A 12 -18.73 38.30 -24.05
N ILE A 13 -19.14 37.84 -22.83
CA ILE A 13 -20.14 38.57 -22.02
C ILE A 13 -19.65 39.99 -21.73
N SER A 14 -18.39 40.18 -21.34
CA SER A 14 -17.83 41.49 -21.03
C SER A 14 -17.86 42.44 -22.24
N VAL A 15 -17.47 41.94 -23.41
CA VAL A 15 -17.46 42.71 -24.66
C VAL A 15 -18.88 43.10 -25.10
N LEU A 16 -19.82 42.16 -25.06
CA LEU A 16 -21.21 42.43 -25.47
C LEU A 16 -21.93 43.37 -24.50
N LEU A 17 -21.62 43.34 -23.20
CA LEU A 17 -22.11 44.31 -22.23
C LEU A 17 -21.60 45.73 -22.51
N GLN A 18 -20.34 45.90 -22.94
CA GLN A 18 -19.78 47.18 -23.36
C GLN A 18 -20.51 47.75 -24.62
N LYS A 19 -20.94 46.83 -25.50
CA LYS A 19 -21.76 47.18 -26.68
C LYS A 19 -23.24 47.39 -26.34
N LYS A 20 -23.61 47.43 -25.06
CA LYS A 20 -24.99 47.63 -24.57
C LYS A 20 -26.00 46.57 -25.06
N CYS A 21 -25.54 45.34 -25.41
CA CYS A 21 -26.41 44.26 -25.78
C CYS A 21 -27.27 43.82 -24.60
N THR A 22 -28.49 43.36 -24.87
CA THR A 22 -29.43 42.84 -23.86
C THR A 22 -28.97 41.47 -23.38
N ARG A 23 -29.39 41.04 -22.17
CA ARG A 23 -29.07 39.74 -21.63
C ARG A 23 -29.53 38.57 -22.52
N ASN A 24 -30.64 38.74 -23.24
CA ASN A 24 -31.16 37.76 -24.19
C ASN A 24 -30.24 37.60 -25.40
N GLU A 25 -29.74 38.68 -25.96
CA GLU A 25 -28.80 38.68 -27.08
C GLU A 25 -27.48 38.04 -26.67
N ILE A 26 -26.96 38.39 -25.48
CA ILE A 26 -25.76 37.80 -24.94
C ILE A 26 -25.94 36.27 -24.75
N ALA A 27 -27.08 35.84 -24.19
CA ALA A 27 -27.39 34.44 -23.98
C ALA A 27 -27.42 33.64 -25.30
N LYS A 28 -28.06 34.22 -26.35
CA LYS A 28 -28.08 33.63 -27.70
C LYS A 28 -26.67 33.55 -28.30
N ALA A 29 -25.87 34.60 -28.17
CA ALA A 29 -24.53 34.69 -28.76
C ALA A 29 -23.55 33.62 -28.20
N ILE A 30 -23.68 33.26 -26.93
CA ILE A 30 -22.79 32.28 -26.28
C ILE A 30 -23.44 30.89 -26.06
N GLY A 31 -24.68 30.67 -26.54
CA GLY A 31 -25.38 29.41 -26.51
C GLY A 31 -25.78 28.94 -25.09
N VAL A 32 -26.21 29.87 -24.21
CA VAL A 32 -26.66 29.58 -22.86
C VAL A 32 -28.02 30.20 -22.56
N SER A 33 -28.66 29.78 -21.46
CA SER A 33 -29.94 30.40 -21.05
C SER A 33 -29.75 31.79 -20.48
N ASN A 34 -30.74 32.67 -20.63
CA ASN A 34 -30.78 34.02 -20.04
C ASN A 34 -30.61 33.97 -18.52
N SER A 35 -31.17 32.94 -17.85
CA SER A 35 -31.00 32.75 -16.43
C SER A 35 -29.53 32.47 -16.02
N THR A 36 -28.72 31.86 -16.91
CA THR A 36 -27.29 31.70 -16.71
C THR A 36 -26.56 33.01 -16.73
N ILE A 37 -26.85 33.89 -17.72
CA ILE A 37 -26.28 35.23 -17.79
C ILE A 37 -26.68 36.07 -16.56
N THR A 38 -27.94 36.06 -16.18
CA THR A 38 -28.42 36.79 -15.01
C THR A 38 -27.70 36.33 -13.72
N ARG A 39 -27.51 35.02 -13.51
CA ARG A 39 -26.76 34.51 -12.36
C ARG A 39 -25.28 34.87 -12.42
N GLU A 40 -24.66 34.79 -13.59
CA GLU A 40 -23.26 35.17 -13.78
C GLU A 40 -23.00 36.62 -13.41
N LEU A 41 -23.83 37.54 -13.96
CA LEU A 41 -23.74 38.98 -13.67
C LEU A 41 -23.99 39.26 -12.18
N ARG A 42 -25.05 38.68 -11.59
CA ARG A 42 -25.35 38.83 -10.13
C ARG A 42 -24.20 38.39 -9.24
N ARG A 43 -23.50 37.32 -9.60
CA ARG A 43 -22.43 36.73 -8.79
C ARG A 43 -21.09 37.41 -8.91
N ASN A 44 -20.82 38.03 -10.08
CA ASN A 44 -19.47 38.41 -10.46
C ASN A 44 -19.33 39.90 -10.86
N SER A 45 -20.40 40.68 -10.92
CA SER A 45 -20.30 42.13 -11.07
C SER A 45 -19.79 42.79 -9.76
N SER A 46 -19.18 43.94 -9.89
CA SER A 46 -18.79 44.75 -8.74
C SER A 46 -20.02 45.33 -8.03
N THR A 47 -19.86 45.88 -6.84
CA THR A 47 -20.91 46.58 -6.08
C THR A 47 -21.51 47.78 -6.88
N ARG A 48 -20.74 48.35 -7.83
CA ARG A 48 -21.17 49.39 -8.74
C ARG A 48 -21.82 48.87 -10.04
N GLY A 49 -22.12 47.56 -10.14
CA GLY A 49 -22.75 46.92 -11.28
C GLY A 49 -21.84 46.67 -12.48
N VAL A 50 -20.54 46.97 -12.42
CA VAL A 50 -19.60 46.77 -13.51
C VAL A 50 -19.14 45.34 -13.56
N TYR A 51 -19.30 44.65 -14.70
CA TYR A 51 -18.82 43.31 -14.96
C TYR A 51 -17.45 43.34 -15.67
N LYS A 52 -16.43 42.68 -15.09
CA LYS A 52 -15.11 42.49 -15.69
C LYS A 52 -14.82 40.99 -15.74
N TRP A 53 -14.51 40.48 -16.93
CA TRP A 53 -14.36 39.04 -17.16
C TRP A 53 -13.21 38.41 -16.37
N ASP A 54 -12.07 39.11 -16.23
CA ASP A 54 -10.89 38.66 -15.47
C ASP A 54 -11.21 38.51 -13.99
N LYS A 55 -11.93 39.44 -13.40
CA LYS A 55 -12.41 39.39 -12.02
C LYS A 55 -13.45 38.29 -11.85
N ALA A 56 -14.36 38.12 -12.79
CA ALA A 56 -15.39 37.09 -12.78
C ALA A 56 -14.77 35.70 -12.84
N GLN A 57 -13.71 35.51 -13.66
CA GLN A 57 -12.97 34.26 -13.75
C GLN A 57 -12.28 33.93 -12.43
N ARG A 58 -11.52 34.86 -11.85
CA ARG A 58 -10.87 34.67 -10.54
C ARG A 58 -11.86 34.34 -9.41
N LEU A 59 -13.02 35.01 -9.38
CA LEU A 59 -14.07 34.73 -8.38
C LEU A 59 -14.69 33.33 -8.58
N ALA A 60 -14.87 32.89 -9.82
CA ALA A 60 -15.38 31.56 -10.14
C ALA A 60 -14.39 30.48 -9.73
N GLU A 61 -13.08 30.65 -10.00
CA GLU A 61 -12.00 29.76 -9.58
C GLU A 61 -11.90 29.70 -8.06
N LYS A 62 -11.91 30.84 -7.37
CA LYS A 62 -11.90 30.88 -5.91
C LYS A 62 -13.05 30.08 -5.30
N ARG A 63 -14.28 30.24 -5.85
CA ARG A 63 -15.43 29.44 -5.39
C ARG A 63 -15.27 27.95 -5.69
N LYS A 64 -14.73 27.59 -6.85
CA LYS A 64 -14.47 26.18 -7.20
C LYS A 64 -13.50 25.52 -6.24
N HIS A 65 -12.49 26.26 -5.76
CA HIS A 65 -11.55 25.76 -4.73
C HIS A 65 -12.13 25.74 -3.32
N GLN A 66 -13.08 26.64 -3.01
CA GLN A 66 -13.69 26.74 -1.68
C GLN A 66 -14.83 25.75 -1.44
N VAL A 67 -15.48 25.26 -2.52
CA VAL A 67 -16.52 24.24 -2.37
C VAL A 67 -15.86 22.89 -2.13
N PRO A 68 -15.99 22.28 -0.93
CA PRO A 68 -15.55 20.91 -0.73
C PRO A 68 -16.32 20.05 -1.74
N GLY A 69 -15.60 19.32 -2.59
CA GLY A 69 -16.25 18.38 -3.49
C GLY A 69 -17.08 17.37 -2.70
N ASN A 70 -18.09 16.78 -3.33
CA ASN A 70 -18.93 15.70 -2.73
C ASN A 70 -18.13 14.50 -2.20
N ARG A 71 -16.81 14.51 -2.36
CA ARG A 71 -15.86 13.49 -1.91
C ARG A 71 -15.03 13.92 -0.69
N SER A 72 -15.33 15.05 -0.04
CA SER A 72 -14.62 15.44 1.17
C SER A 72 -14.99 14.49 2.31
N ILE A 73 -13.98 13.90 2.93
CA ILE A 73 -14.18 13.01 4.07
C ILE A 73 -14.52 13.86 5.30
N LYS A 74 -15.49 13.39 6.09
CA LYS A 74 -15.80 13.98 7.38
C LYS A 74 -14.58 13.92 8.31
N THR A 75 -14.28 15.00 9.00
CA THR A 75 -13.08 15.16 9.83
C THR A 75 -12.93 14.03 10.84
N PHE A 76 -14.01 13.65 11.55
CA PHE A 76 -13.96 12.57 12.53
C PHE A 76 -13.53 11.23 11.94
N LEU A 77 -13.97 10.92 10.70
CA LEU A 77 -13.63 9.67 10.03
C LEU A 77 -12.15 9.63 9.60
N ARG A 78 -11.62 10.79 9.21
CA ARG A 78 -10.20 10.97 8.95
C ARG A 78 -9.38 10.73 10.21
N ASP A 79 -9.80 11.32 11.34
CA ASP A 79 -9.10 11.23 12.61
C ASP A 79 -9.12 9.80 13.16
N MET A 80 -10.25 9.09 13.04
CA MET A 80 -10.33 7.65 13.34
C MET A 80 -9.36 6.82 12.51
N ALA A 81 -9.27 7.09 11.21
CA ALA A 81 -8.35 6.36 10.33
C ALA A 81 -6.89 6.61 10.70
N ILE A 82 -6.54 7.85 11.06
CA ILE A 82 -5.19 8.22 11.53
C ILE A 82 -4.86 7.56 12.86
N ASP A 83 -5.81 7.52 13.80
CA ASP A 83 -5.62 6.88 15.11
C ASP A 83 -5.35 5.37 14.95
N LEU A 84 -6.16 4.68 14.15
CA LEU A 84 -5.96 3.26 13.84
C LEU A 84 -4.60 3.00 13.14
N LEU A 85 -4.18 3.89 12.24
CA LEU A 85 -2.88 3.80 11.59
C LEU A 85 -1.74 3.93 12.62
N LYS A 86 -1.83 4.86 13.57
CA LYS A 86 -0.78 5.13 14.56
C LYS A 86 -0.73 4.10 15.68
N ARG A 87 -1.88 3.79 16.29
CA ARG A 87 -1.95 2.90 17.46
C ARG A 87 -1.83 1.44 17.09
N ASN A 88 -2.58 1.01 16.07
CA ASN A 88 -2.68 -0.39 15.70
C ASN A 88 -1.68 -0.79 14.59
N GLN A 89 -0.98 0.17 13.98
CA GLN A 89 -0.06 -0.07 12.84
C GLN A 89 -0.74 -0.81 11.67
N TRP A 90 -2.06 -0.62 11.51
CA TRP A 90 -2.84 -1.28 10.47
C TRP A 90 -2.58 -0.68 9.09
N SER A 91 -2.64 -1.52 8.05
CA SER A 91 -2.58 -1.01 6.68
C SER A 91 -3.85 -0.23 6.32
N PRO A 92 -3.79 0.68 5.32
CA PRO A 92 -4.98 1.38 4.84
C PRO A 92 -6.13 0.46 4.44
N GLU A 93 -5.83 -0.74 3.90
CA GLU A 93 -6.82 -1.76 3.56
C GLU A 93 -7.49 -2.34 4.82
N GLN A 94 -6.72 -2.67 5.85
CA GLN A 94 -7.22 -3.17 7.13
C GLN A 94 -8.10 -2.12 7.82
N ILE A 95 -7.67 -0.85 7.81
CA ILE A 95 -8.45 0.27 8.36
C ILE A 95 -9.77 0.43 7.61
N SER A 96 -9.73 0.43 6.27
CA SER A 96 -10.91 0.53 5.42
C SER A 96 -11.90 -0.60 5.72
N GLY A 97 -11.44 -1.85 5.79
CA GLY A 97 -12.26 -3.02 6.10
C GLY A 97 -12.84 -2.98 7.53
N HIS A 98 -12.06 -2.57 8.52
CA HIS A 98 -12.52 -2.43 9.90
C HIS A 98 -13.61 -1.36 10.04
N LEU A 99 -13.41 -0.18 9.44
CA LEU A 99 -14.37 0.90 9.49
C LEU A 99 -15.65 0.56 8.72
N ALA A 100 -15.54 -0.18 7.61
CA ALA A 100 -16.69 -0.68 6.86
C ALA A 100 -17.60 -1.59 7.72
N ARG A 101 -17.03 -2.49 8.52
CA ARG A 101 -17.79 -3.34 9.47
C ARG A 101 -18.51 -2.52 10.55
N LYS A 102 -18.02 -1.33 10.87
CA LYS A 102 -18.67 -0.38 11.78
C LYS A 102 -19.65 0.58 11.09
N GLY A 103 -19.95 0.36 9.80
CA GLY A 103 -20.86 1.20 9.02
C GLY A 103 -20.27 2.47 8.44
N TYR A 104 -18.95 2.69 8.57
CA TYR A 104 -18.26 3.86 8.04
C TYR A 104 -17.59 3.54 6.70
N LYS A 105 -17.83 4.35 5.67
CA LYS A 105 -17.25 4.17 4.34
C LYS A 105 -16.07 5.12 4.12
N ILE A 106 -14.87 4.57 4.05
CA ILE A 106 -13.64 5.23 3.63
C ILE A 106 -12.81 4.24 2.80
N SER A 107 -12.36 4.64 1.61
CA SER A 107 -11.53 3.76 0.79
C SER A 107 -10.06 3.79 1.24
N HIS A 108 -9.35 2.70 1.05
CA HIS A 108 -7.91 2.63 1.32
C HIS A 108 -7.12 3.67 0.52
N GLU A 109 -7.51 3.93 -0.75
CA GLU A 109 -6.89 5.00 -1.55
C GLU A 109 -7.06 6.39 -0.94
N THR A 110 -8.18 6.64 -0.29
CA THR A 110 -8.40 7.90 0.42
C THR A 110 -7.49 8.02 1.63
N ILE A 111 -7.27 6.93 2.36
CA ILE A 111 -6.31 6.89 3.48
C ILE A 111 -4.89 7.10 2.97
N TYR A 112 -4.50 6.46 1.86
CA TYR A 112 -3.21 6.72 1.20
C TYR A 112 -3.07 8.17 0.73
N ALA A 113 -4.13 8.80 0.22
CA ALA A 113 -4.12 10.22 -0.15
C ALA A 113 -3.87 11.14 1.05
N ILE A 114 -4.48 10.84 2.21
CA ILE A 114 -4.23 11.55 3.48
C ILE A 114 -2.75 11.42 3.87
N ILE A 115 -2.20 10.21 3.83
CA ILE A 115 -0.80 9.93 4.20
C ILE A 115 0.17 10.64 3.25
N ARG A 116 -0.09 10.63 1.93
CA ARG A 116 0.72 11.36 0.93
C ARG A 116 0.66 12.87 1.16
N LYS A 117 -0.52 13.41 1.40
CA LYS A 117 -0.71 14.83 1.71
C LYS A 117 0.06 15.24 2.95
N ASP A 118 -0.04 14.46 4.03
CA ASP A 118 0.73 14.69 5.26
C ASP A 118 2.24 14.71 4.98
N LYS A 119 2.75 13.74 4.20
CA LYS A 119 4.18 13.63 3.89
C LYS A 119 4.69 14.79 3.03
N TYR A 120 3.98 15.15 1.96
CA TYR A 120 4.50 16.06 0.94
C TYR A 120 4.12 17.52 1.19
N GLU A 121 2.92 17.80 1.73
CA GLU A 121 2.46 19.16 1.99
C GLU A 121 2.77 19.61 3.42
N ASN A 122 2.54 18.73 4.43
CA ASN A 122 2.69 19.09 5.83
C ASN A 122 4.03 18.64 6.44
N ARG A 123 4.91 17.97 5.67
CA ARG A 123 6.15 17.35 6.14
C ARG A 123 5.95 16.43 7.36
N GLY A 124 4.77 15.83 7.44
CA GLY A 124 4.36 14.98 8.56
C GLY A 124 4.98 13.59 8.53
N SER A 125 4.66 12.79 9.54
CA SER A 125 5.28 11.49 9.79
C SER A 125 4.35 10.28 9.60
N LEU A 126 3.09 10.46 9.15
CA LEU A 126 2.13 9.37 9.01
C LEU A 126 2.62 8.22 8.12
N TYR A 127 3.43 8.54 7.09
CA TYR A 127 4.00 7.52 6.20
C TYR A 127 4.93 6.53 6.91
N LYS A 128 5.49 6.88 8.08
CA LYS A 128 6.37 5.99 8.88
C LYS A 128 5.61 4.79 9.44
N HIS A 129 4.29 4.91 9.63
CA HIS A 129 3.40 3.83 10.09
C HIS A 129 2.96 2.89 8.96
N CYS A 130 3.32 3.17 7.70
CA CYS A 130 3.08 2.26 6.58
C CYS A 130 4.22 1.25 6.45
N ARG A 131 3.91 -0.03 6.13
CA ARG A 131 4.89 -1.13 5.96
C ARG A 131 6.09 -0.76 5.09
N HIS A 132 5.85 -0.14 3.95
CA HIS A 132 6.91 0.23 2.99
C HIS A 132 7.31 1.71 3.09
N ARG A 133 6.77 2.46 4.05
CA ARG A 133 7.06 3.90 4.24
C ARG A 133 6.98 4.72 2.94
N LEU A 134 6.11 4.31 2.00
CA LEU A 134 5.98 4.85 0.64
C LEU A 134 7.30 4.87 -0.17
N LYS A 135 8.22 3.92 0.09
CA LYS A 135 9.48 3.80 -0.67
C LYS A 135 9.28 2.89 -1.88
N HIS A 136 9.82 3.30 -3.04
CA HIS A 136 9.96 2.41 -4.19
C HIS A 136 11.15 1.48 -3.99
N ARG A 137 11.00 0.20 -4.34
CA ARG A 137 12.10 -0.77 -4.30
C ARG A 137 12.99 -0.60 -5.53
N HIS A 138 14.31 -0.47 -5.32
CA HIS A 138 15.30 -0.67 -6.37
C HIS A 138 15.69 -2.15 -6.42
N ARG A 139 15.78 -2.73 -7.62
CA ARG A 139 16.23 -4.12 -7.81
C ARG A 139 17.76 -4.18 -7.63
N PRO A 140 18.29 -4.96 -6.68
CA PRO A 140 19.73 -5.16 -6.56
C PRO A 140 20.22 -6.06 -7.72
N VAL A 141 21.36 -5.69 -8.30
CA VAL A 141 22.08 -6.53 -9.27
C VAL A 141 23.20 -7.24 -8.51
N GLY A 142 23.14 -8.58 -8.38
CA GLY A 142 24.13 -9.38 -7.66
C GLY A 142 24.48 -10.67 -8.42
N LYS A 143 25.65 -11.28 -8.10
CA LYS A 143 26.07 -12.59 -8.64
C LYS A 143 25.14 -13.70 -8.12
N ARG A 144 24.71 -14.59 -9.00
CA ARG A 144 23.88 -15.74 -8.66
C ARG A 144 24.74 -16.84 -8.03
N VAL A 145 24.36 -17.31 -6.85
CA VAL A 145 24.85 -18.57 -6.30
C VAL A 145 23.87 -19.66 -6.72
N ILE A 146 24.38 -20.75 -7.27
CA ILE A 146 23.56 -21.89 -7.72
C ILE A 146 23.50 -22.89 -6.57
N ILE A 147 22.30 -23.19 -6.08
CA ILE A 147 22.05 -24.28 -5.14
C ILE A 147 21.91 -25.57 -5.97
N PRO A 148 22.70 -26.62 -5.69
CA PRO A 148 22.64 -27.87 -6.44
C PRO A 148 21.30 -28.60 -6.17
N ASP A 149 20.84 -29.38 -7.16
CA ASP A 149 19.68 -30.29 -7.05
C ASP A 149 18.38 -29.64 -6.55
N ARG A 150 18.19 -28.37 -6.83
CA ARG A 150 16.97 -27.63 -6.46
C ARG A 150 15.79 -28.05 -7.34
N THR A 151 14.61 -28.23 -6.74
CA THR A 151 13.36 -28.43 -7.46
C THR A 151 12.74 -27.05 -7.79
N SER A 152 12.47 -26.82 -9.08
CA SER A 152 11.89 -25.53 -9.53
C SER A 152 10.44 -25.39 -9.05
N ILE A 153 10.02 -24.14 -8.76
CA ILE A 153 8.63 -23.82 -8.42
C ILE A 153 7.65 -24.21 -9.54
N HIS A 154 8.11 -24.30 -10.79
CA HIS A 154 7.29 -24.74 -11.92
C HIS A 154 6.91 -26.24 -11.86
N GLN A 155 7.58 -27.02 -11.01
CA GLN A 155 7.26 -28.42 -10.74
C GLN A 155 6.33 -28.58 -9.53
N ARG A 156 5.97 -27.48 -8.86
CA ARG A 156 5.07 -27.49 -7.71
C ARG A 156 3.66 -27.88 -8.18
N PRO A 157 2.96 -28.81 -7.46
CA PRO A 157 1.62 -29.22 -7.81
C PRO A 157 0.64 -28.06 -7.95
N PRO A 158 -0.28 -28.06 -8.93
CA PRO A 158 -1.28 -27.00 -9.10
C PRO A 158 -2.16 -26.77 -7.88
N GLU A 159 -2.40 -27.81 -7.06
CA GLU A 159 -3.17 -27.76 -5.83
C GLU A 159 -2.52 -26.88 -4.75
N ALA A 160 -1.20 -26.61 -4.89
CA ALA A 160 -0.50 -25.69 -4.01
C ALA A 160 -0.77 -24.21 -4.38
N ASP A 161 -2.04 -23.88 -4.58
CA ASP A 161 -2.52 -22.54 -4.99
C ASP A 161 -2.71 -21.57 -3.79
N GLY A 162 -2.46 -22.03 -2.57
CA GLY A 162 -2.64 -21.27 -1.33
C GLY A 162 -4.01 -21.42 -0.69
N LYS A 163 -4.86 -22.32 -1.18
CA LYS A 163 -6.17 -22.59 -0.60
C LYS A 163 -6.17 -23.82 0.28
N ARG A 164 -5.39 -24.85 -0.09
CA ARG A 164 -5.27 -26.06 0.73
C ARG A 164 -4.32 -25.82 1.90
N PHE A 165 -4.57 -26.48 3.02
CA PHE A 165 -3.67 -26.50 4.17
C PHE A 165 -2.43 -27.35 3.91
N GLY A 166 -1.27 -26.92 4.43
CA GLY A 166 -0.01 -27.65 4.38
C GLY A 166 1.01 -27.14 3.35
N ASP A 167 0.70 -26.07 2.62
CA ASP A 167 1.64 -25.42 1.72
C ASP A 167 2.32 -24.23 2.42
N PHE A 168 3.62 -24.36 2.67
CA PHE A 168 4.41 -23.38 3.42
C PHE A 168 5.28 -22.52 2.51
N GLU A 169 5.47 -21.28 2.90
CA GLU A 169 6.53 -20.42 2.39
C GLU A 169 7.56 -20.19 3.47
N MET A 170 8.85 -20.22 3.13
CA MET A 170 9.97 -20.09 4.06
C MET A 170 10.91 -18.98 3.62
N ASP A 171 11.40 -18.17 4.56
CA ASP A 171 12.31 -17.05 4.33
C ASP A 171 13.14 -16.74 5.58
N THR A 172 14.13 -15.85 5.44
CA THR A 172 14.93 -15.35 6.57
C THR A 172 14.82 -13.82 6.67
N ILE A 173 14.71 -13.34 7.88
CA ILE A 173 14.81 -11.92 8.22
C ILE A 173 16.19 -11.65 8.81
N MET A 174 17.03 -10.87 8.11
CA MET A 174 18.37 -10.50 8.57
C MET A 174 18.36 -9.30 9.50
N GLY A 175 19.18 -9.33 10.53
CA GLY A 175 19.48 -8.20 11.42
C GLY A 175 20.34 -7.11 10.78
N ASN A 176 20.72 -6.12 11.60
CA ASN A 176 21.66 -5.08 11.21
C ASN A 176 23.04 -5.70 10.89
N ASN A 177 23.72 -5.18 9.88
CA ASN A 177 25.04 -5.65 9.45
C ASN A 177 25.13 -7.17 9.20
N ASN A 178 24.03 -7.83 8.83
CA ASN A 178 23.90 -9.27 8.68
C ASN A 178 24.18 -10.07 9.98
N GLN A 179 24.11 -9.44 11.13
CA GLN A 179 24.24 -10.09 12.43
C GLN A 179 22.88 -10.60 12.92
N GLY A 180 22.81 -11.88 13.20
CA GLY A 180 21.57 -12.56 13.58
C GLY A 180 20.57 -12.70 12.41
N ALA A 181 19.80 -13.75 12.46
CA ALA A 181 18.70 -13.99 11.52
C ALA A 181 17.50 -14.57 12.26
N ILE A 182 16.32 -14.39 11.69
CA ILE A 182 15.09 -15.07 12.12
C ILE A 182 14.62 -15.92 10.94
N LEU A 183 14.48 -17.22 11.17
CA LEU A 183 13.74 -18.07 10.26
C LEU A 183 12.25 -17.74 10.39
N THR A 184 11.59 -17.51 9.29
CA THR A 184 10.14 -17.33 9.21
C THR A 184 9.53 -18.34 8.26
N MET A 185 8.41 -18.94 8.64
CA MET A 185 7.65 -19.87 7.82
C MET A 185 6.17 -19.52 7.95
N VAL A 186 5.47 -19.47 6.82
CA VAL A 186 4.03 -19.13 6.78
C VAL A 186 3.28 -20.25 6.10
N GLU A 187 2.24 -20.76 6.72
CA GLU A 187 1.26 -21.61 6.07
C GLU A 187 0.33 -20.74 5.21
N ARG A 188 0.22 -21.07 3.91
CA ARG A 188 -0.33 -20.18 2.89
C ARG A 188 -1.84 -19.96 2.98
N SER A 189 -2.60 -20.97 3.40
CA SER A 189 -4.07 -20.89 3.46
C SER A 189 -4.58 -20.15 4.69
N THR A 190 -3.90 -20.32 5.82
CA THR A 190 -4.29 -19.74 7.11
C THR A 190 -3.52 -18.47 7.46
N ASN A 191 -2.39 -18.21 6.78
CA ASN A 191 -1.38 -17.23 7.17
C ASN A 191 -0.78 -17.44 8.57
N MET A 192 -0.81 -18.68 9.07
CA MET A 192 -0.19 -19.04 10.34
C MET A 192 1.32 -18.89 10.23
N LEU A 193 1.89 -18.08 11.12
CA LEU A 193 3.31 -17.74 11.14
C LEU A 193 4.05 -18.55 12.19
N PHE A 194 5.14 -19.16 11.76
CA PHE A 194 6.16 -19.77 12.62
C PHE A 194 7.45 -18.98 12.49
N MET A 195 8.08 -18.63 13.60
CA MET A 195 9.35 -17.90 13.56
C MET A 195 10.27 -18.31 14.69
N ARG A 196 11.59 -18.35 14.39
CA ARG A 196 12.61 -18.64 15.39
C ARG A 196 13.92 -17.92 15.06
N LYS A 197 14.59 -17.40 16.08
CA LYS A 197 15.91 -16.79 15.95
C LYS A 197 16.95 -17.87 15.64
N LEU A 198 17.81 -17.60 14.68
CA LEU A 198 19.01 -18.37 14.37
C LEU A 198 20.21 -17.76 15.12
N ARG A 199 21.04 -18.60 15.74
CA ARG A 199 22.19 -18.15 16.54
C ARG A 199 23.35 -17.71 15.65
N HIS A 200 23.58 -18.44 14.55
CA HIS A 200 24.73 -18.26 13.66
C HIS A 200 24.36 -17.58 12.32
N GLY A 201 23.31 -16.76 12.33
CA GLY A 201 22.91 -15.97 11.16
C GLY A 201 22.38 -16.83 10.01
N LYS A 202 23.07 -16.83 8.85
CA LYS A 202 22.67 -17.57 7.63
C LYS A 202 23.28 -18.99 7.55
N ASP A 203 23.55 -19.63 8.65
CA ASP A 203 24.03 -21.00 8.64
C ASP A 203 22.97 -21.96 8.13
N ALA A 204 23.29 -22.72 7.07
CA ALA A 204 22.34 -23.59 6.37
C ALA A 204 21.97 -24.82 7.21
N GLU A 205 22.89 -25.32 8.04
CA GLU A 205 22.65 -26.48 8.88
C GLU A 205 21.75 -26.13 10.07
N GLU A 206 22.02 -25.00 10.73
CA GLU A 206 21.19 -24.49 11.81
C GLU A 206 19.79 -24.17 11.31
N LEU A 207 19.68 -23.55 10.12
CA LEU A 207 18.39 -23.24 9.52
C LEU A 207 17.58 -24.50 9.24
N ALA A 208 18.20 -25.52 8.62
CA ALA A 208 17.51 -26.77 8.32
C ALA A 208 17.03 -27.47 9.59
N ARG A 209 17.88 -27.58 10.60
CA ARG A 209 17.51 -28.14 11.90
C ARG A 209 16.39 -27.39 12.58
N THR A 210 16.44 -26.05 12.53
CA THR A 210 15.42 -25.19 13.12
C THR A 210 14.08 -25.32 12.40
N ALA A 211 14.09 -25.38 11.06
CA ALA A 211 12.88 -25.58 10.26
C ALA A 211 12.20 -26.92 10.59
N ILE A 212 13.01 -28.00 10.68
CA ILE A 212 12.52 -29.33 11.04
C ILE A 212 11.89 -29.29 12.44
N LEU A 213 12.59 -28.72 13.43
CA LEU A 213 12.08 -28.66 14.82
C LEU A 213 10.77 -27.84 14.91
N LEU A 214 10.66 -26.72 14.21
CA LEU A 214 9.46 -25.90 14.23
C LEU A 214 8.24 -26.60 13.65
N LEU A 215 8.44 -27.37 12.58
CA LEU A 215 7.35 -28.01 11.86
C LEU A 215 7.16 -29.50 12.19
N ALA A 216 8.03 -30.09 13.01
CA ALA A 216 7.91 -31.49 13.40
C ALA A 216 6.52 -31.89 13.96
N PRO A 217 5.86 -31.06 14.80
CA PRO A 217 4.50 -31.37 15.29
C PRO A 217 3.45 -31.43 14.18
N TYR A 218 3.72 -30.81 13.05
CA TYR A 218 2.80 -30.70 11.90
C TYR A 218 3.21 -31.56 10.72
N LYS A 219 4.24 -32.40 10.85
CA LYS A 219 4.84 -33.19 9.76
C LYS A 219 3.81 -33.89 8.87
N GLY A 220 2.79 -34.53 9.45
CA GLY A 220 1.75 -35.23 8.69
C GLY A 220 0.85 -34.33 7.82
N PHE A 221 0.87 -33.03 8.04
CA PHE A 221 0.07 -32.06 7.31
C PHE A 221 0.85 -31.27 6.26
N ILE A 222 2.19 -31.33 6.29
CA ILE A 222 3.03 -30.57 5.36
C ILE A 222 2.96 -31.20 3.98
N LYS A 223 2.65 -30.41 2.97
CA LYS A 223 2.55 -30.83 1.56
C LYS A 223 3.71 -30.29 0.74
N THR A 224 3.97 -29.00 0.83
CA THR A 224 5.04 -28.32 0.09
C THR A 224 5.70 -27.23 0.94
N ILE A 225 6.98 -26.97 0.69
CA ILE A 225 7.68 -25.78 1.21
C ILE A 225 8.25 -25.02 0.03
N THR A 226 8.01 -23.71 -0.04
CA THR A 226 8.55 -22.84 -1.09
C THR A 226 9.54 -21.84 -0.49
N THR A 227 10.74 -21.73 -1.09
CA THR A 227 11.77 -20.79 -0.64
C THR A 227 12.41 -20.06 -1.82
N ASP A 228 13.26 -19.05 -1.56
CA ASP A 228 14.07 -18.41 -2.60
C ASP A 228 15.43 -19.13 -2.80
N ASN A 229 16.29 -18.48 -3.60
CA ASN A 229 17.60 -19.02 -3.96
C ASN A 229 18.71 -18.50 -2.99
N GLY A 230 18.39 -18.23 -1.73
CA GLY A 230 19.38 -17.86 -0.72
C GLY A 230 20.31 -19.02 -0.36
N THR A 231 21.58 -18.74 -0.12
CA THR A 231 22.59 -19.76 0.25
C THR A 231 22.27 -20.48 1.55
N GLU A 232 21.51 -19.85 2.43
CA GLU A 232 20.98 -20.42 3.67
C GLU A 232 20.07 -21.63 3.47
N PHE A 233 19.54 -21.81 2.26
CA PHE A 233 18.68 -22.94 1.91
C PHE A 233 19.44 -24.08 1.18
N CYS A 234 20.77 -24.05 1.16
CA CYS A 234 21.58 -25.12 0.52
C CYS A 234 21.30 -26.50 1.13
N ASN A 235 20.95 -26.59 2.42
CA ASN A 235 20.63 -27.84 3.11
C ASN A 235 19.14 -28.23 2.99
N HIS A 236 18.49 -27.84 1.88
CA HIS A 236 17.06 -28.11 1.64
C HIS A 236 16.72 -29.62 1.60
N LYS A 237 17.68 -30.48 1.21
CA LYS A 237 17.48 -31.94 1.21
C LYS A 237 17.24 -32.47 2.62
N ALA A 238 17.96 -31.97 3.64
CA ALA A 238 17.73 -32.33 5.04
C ALA A 238 16.33 -31.91 5.49
N ILE A 239 15.87 -30.72 5.09
CA ILE A 239 14.50 -30.25 5.38
C ILE A 239 13.47 -31.18 4.72
N ALA A 240 13.66 -31.50 3.44
CA ALA A 240 12.78 -32.37 2.68
C ALA A 240 12.65 -33.76 3.33
N MET A 241 13.77 -34.35 3.69
CA MET A 241 13.81 -35.66 4.36
C MET A 241 13.22 -35.63 5.78
N GLY A 242 13.59 -34.61 6.57
CA GLY A 242 13.13 -34.48 7.97
C GLY A 242 11.61 -34.28 8.08
N LEU A 243 11.04 -33.55 7.16
CA LEU A 243 9.60 -33.19 7.13
C LEU A 243 8.77 -34.04 6.17
N ASP A 244 9.39 -34.93 5.41
CA ASP A 244 8.75 -35.81 4.41
C ASP A 244 7.97 -34.97 3.38
N THR A 245 8.64 -33.98 2.77
CA THR A 245 8.04 -33.02 1.85
C THR A 245 9.01 -32.63 0.75
N THR A 246 8.52 -31.88 -0.24
CA THR A 246 9.37 -31.31 -1.29
C THR A 246 9.57 -29.82 -1.08
N VAL A 247 10.85 -29.38 -1.19
CA VAL A 247 11.23 -27.97 -1.14
C VAL A 247 11.35 -27.41 -2.54
N TYR A 248 10.53 -26.41 -2.88
CA TYR A 248 10.50 -25.74 -4.17
C TYR A 248 11.20 -24.39 -4.10
N PHE A 249 11.94 -24.08 -5.16
CA PHE A 249 12.68 -22.81 -5.27
C PHE A 249 12.02 -21.88 -6.27
N THR A 250 11.81 -20.63 -5.85
CA THR A 250 11.28 -19.59 -6.74
C THR A 250 12.26 -19.21 -7.84
N ASP A 251 11.74 -18.60 -8.91
CA ASP A 251 12.59 -18.00 -9.91
C ASP A 251 13.40 -16.82 -9.33
N PRO A 252 14.60 -16.58 -9.82
CA PRO A 252 15.38 -15.42 -9.42
C PRO A 252 14.61 -14.12 -9.66
N TYR A 253 14.62 -13.22 -8.67
CA TYR A 253 13.92 -11.93 -8.70
C TYR A 253 12.38 -11.99 -8.77
N SER A 254 11.79 -13.13 -8.48
CA SER A 254 10.34 -13.37 -8.54
C SER A 254 9.70 -13.44 -7.18
N SER A 255 9.84 -12.36 -6.41
CA SER A 255 9.34 -12.27 -5.02
C SER A 255 7.83 -12.50 -4.90
N TRP A 256 7.06 -12.20 -5.94
CA TRP A 256 5.61 -12.45 -5.96
C TRP A 256 5.23 -13.92 -5.83
N GLN A 257 6.15 -14.85 -6.14
CA GLN A 257 5.94 -16.29 -5.97
C GLN A 257 5.92 -16.74 -4.50
N LYS A 258 6.33 -15.84 -3.57
CA LYS A 258 6.29 -16.02 -2.11
C LYS A 258 5.54 -14.87 -1.43
N GLY A 259 4.33 -14.57 -1.90
CA GLY A 259 3.58 -13.39 -1.45
C GLY A 259 3.15 -13.43 0.02
N ALA A 260 2.83 -14.62 0.56
CA ALA A 260 2.38 -14.78 1.95
C ALA A 260 3.51 -14.44 2.93
N ILE A 261 4.71 -15.02 2.74
CA ILE A 261 5.85 -14.77 3.62
C ILE A 261 6.39 -13.33 3.46
N GLU A 262 6.37 -12.75 2.25
CA GLU A 262 6.76 -11.35 2.08
C GLU A 262 5.86 -10.40 2.87
N ASN A 263 4.56 -10.67 2.86
CA ASN A 263 3.59 -9.91 3.65
C ASN A 263 3.85 -10.07 5.15
N ALA A 264 4.04 -11.30 5.64
CA ALA A 264 4.36 -11.58 7.04
C ALA A 264 5.66 -10.90 7.46
N ASN A 265 6.73 -11.05 6.67
CA ASN A 265 8.02 -10.38 6.92
C ASN A 265 7.90 -8.85 6.92
N GLY A 266 7.04 -8.30 6.07
CA GLY A 266 6.71 -6.87 6.07
C GLY A 266 6.04 -6.40 7.36
N LEU A 267 5.17 -7.23 7.96
CA LEU A 267 4.55 -6.97 9.27
C LEU A 267 5.58 -7.04 10.39
N ILE A 268 6.39 -8.12 10.42
CA ILE A 268 7.45 -8.28 11.42
C ILE A 268 8.42 -7.08 11.39
N ARG A 269 8.73 -6.56 10.19
CA ARG A 269 9.62 -5.41 10.01
C ARG A 269 9.06 -4.07 10.52
N GLN A 270 7.78 -3.98 10.86
CA GLN A 270 7.23 -2.84 11.59
C GLN A 270 7.72 -2.81 13.04
N TYR A 271 7.89 -4.00 13.63
CA TYR A 271 8.32 -4.18 15.03
C TYR A 271 9.83 -4.39 15.14
N ILE A 272 10.44 -5.07 14.16
CA ILE A 272 11.88 -5.35 14.09
C ILE A 272 12.46 -4.64 12.85
N PRO A 273 12.78 -3.34 12.89
CA PRO A 273 13.38 -2.62 11.78
C PRO A 273 14.73 -3.19 11.34
N LYS A 274 15.10 -3.03 10.06
CA LYS A 274 16.38 -3.53 9.52
C LYS A 274 17.63 -2.96 10.21
N SER A 275 17.50 -1.77 10.79
CA SER A 275 18.60 -1.05 11.47
C SER A 275 18.80 -1.46 12.93
N THR A 276 17.97 -2.35 13.46
CA THR A 276 18.03 -2.73 14.87
C THR A 276 18.78 -4.04 15.04
N PRO A 277 19.69 -4.15 16.04
CA PRO A 277 20.34 -5.41 16.37
C PRO A 277 19.30 -6.45 16.79
N MET A 278 19.42 -7.68 16.26
CA MET A 278 18.49 -8.77 16.58
C MET A 278 18.56 -9.22 18.04
N GLU A 279 19.64 -8.91 18.74
CA GLU A 279 19.88 -9.29 20.13
C GLU A 279 18.93 -8.59 21.10
N GLU A 280 18.56 -7.35 20.81
CA GLU A 280 17.71 -6.53 21.69
C GLU A 280 16.25 -7.04 21.76
N PHE A 281 15.77 -7.77 20.77
CA PHE A 281 14.36 -8.17 20.70
C PHE A 281 14.04 -9.52 21.35
N PHE A 282 15.02 -10.33 21.68
CA PHE A 282 14.79 -11.72 22.12
C PHE A 282 15.01 -11.96 23.60
N ASN A 283 15.40 -10.95 24.37
CA ASN A 283 15.49 -11.05 25.82
C ASN A 283 14.11 -10.96 26.51
N TYR A 284 13.04 -10.70 25.75
CA TYR A 284 11.67 -10.53 26.28
C TYR A 284 10.68 -11.60 25.80
N LEU A 285 11.12 -12.62 25.05
CA LEU A 285 10.25 -13.66 24.46
C LEU A 285 10.71 -15.08 24.85
N LEU A 286 11.18 -15.28 26.07
CA LEU A 286 11.39 -16.60 26.70
C LEU A 286 10.36 -16.80 27.79
#